data_2d734523277cdcbdbb3c54f19be3fab8
#
_entry.id   2d734523277cdcbdbb3c54f19be3fab8
#
_cell.length_a   1.000
_cell.length_b   1.000
_cell.length_c   1.000
_cell.angle_alpha   90.00
_cell.angle_beta   90.00
_cell.angle_gamma   90.00
#
_symmetry.space_group_name_H-M   'P 1'
#
loop_
_entity.id
_entity.type
_entity.pdbx_description
1 polymer ?
#
loop_
_entity_poly.entity_id
_entity_poly.type
_entity_poly.pdbx_seq_one_letter_code
_entity_poly.pdbx_strand_id
1 'polypeptide(L)'
;MPKTSTAPGAGGSGRVLWCGCAPPGHEVVDAGVDAGIETIHATCVAFGDVGILLRGPSGAGKSDLALRLIEAGATLVADDRVRLVVEDGALRASPPKELAGLLELRGIGLTRLPNVSAVSIYLVADLVPSGVPERLPENDRLVYSGVHIQRVDIVPFEQTAVAKLRIAAYDASGRTDPVTGACRHDKDSW
;
A
#
# COMPACT_ATOMS: atom_id res chain seq x y z
N MET A 1 55.73 31.28 -8.29
CA MET A 1 54.61 31.71 -7.43
C MET A 1 53.31 31.36 -8.12
N PRO A 2 52.60 30.33 -7.75
CA PRO A 2 51.26 30.06 -8.25
C PRO A 2 50.19 30.56 -7.29
N LYS A 3 49.12 31.08 -7.84
CA LYS A 3 47.96 31.63 -7.12
C LYS A 3 46.98 30.51 -6.78
N THR A 4 46.63 30.45 -5.50
CA THR A 4 45.53 29.68 -4.97
C THR A 4 44.19 30.18 -5.50
N SER A 5 43.35 29.27 -5.98
CA SER A 5 41.93 29.53 -6.28
C SER A 5 41.06 28.55 -5.47
N THR A 6 40.30 29.14 -4.56
CA THR A 6 39.31 28.50 -3.71
C THR A 6 38.05 28.25 -4.50
N ALA A 7 37.55 27.02 -4.51
CA ALA A 7 36.25 26.69 -5.06
C ALA A 7 35.16 26.81 -3.98
N PRO A 8 33.95 27.34 -4.29
CA PRO A 8 32.81 27.30 -3.39
C PRO A 8 32.00 26.02 -3.59
N GLY A 9 31.59 25.44 -2.49
CA GLY A 9 30.69 24.30 -2.46
C GLY A 9 29.29 24.65 -2.95
N ALA A 10 28.75 23.81 -3.80
CA ALA A 10 27.37 23.87 -4.24
C ALA A 10 26.59 22.75 -3.55
N GLY A 11 25.76 23.14 -2.58
CA GLY A 11 24.70 22.30 -2.03
C GLY A 11 23.62 22.10 -3.09
N GLY A 12 23.55 20.91 -3.65
CA GLY A 12 22.50 20.51 -4.57
C GLY A 12 21.34 19.86 -3.82
N SER A 13 20.28 20.63 -3.56
CA SER A 13 18.98 20.09 -3.20
C SER A 13 18.41 19.38 -4.44
N GLY A 14 18.48 18.05 -4.45
CA GLY A 14 17.89 17.22 -5.50
C GLY A 14 16.37 17.30 -5.45
N ARG A 15 15.78 18.19 -6.23
CA ARG A 15 14.37 18.12 -6.60
C ARG A 15 14.20 16.90 -7.48
N VAL A 16 13.50 15.88 -6.95
CA VAL A 16 13.00 14.77 -7.77
C VAL A 16 11.84 15.31 -8.61
N LEU A 17 12.11 15.52 -9.90
CA LEU A 17 11.09 15.84 -10.90
C LEU A 17 10.20 14.61 -11.10
N TRP A 18 8.98 14.68 -10.62
CA TRP A 18 7.93 13.74 -10.98
C TRP A 18 7.62 13.88 -12.47
N CYS A 19 7.95 12.85 -13.25
CA CYS A 19 7.52 12.72 -14.64
C CYS A 19 6.02 12.42 -14.62
N GLY A 20 5.23 13.37 -15.16
CA GLY A 20 3.78 13.37 -15.07
C GLY A 20 3.12 12.24 -15.87
N CYS A 21 2.71 11.20 -15.18
CA CYS A 21 1.67 10.24 -15.59
C CYS A 21 0.91 9.78 -14.35
N ALA A 22 0.31 10.74 -13.62
CA ALA A 22 -0.71 10.41 -12.63
C ALA A 22 -2.08 10.46 -13.33
N PRO A 23 -2.96 9.47 -13.11
CA PRO A 23 -4.35 9.57 -13.54
C PRO A 23 -5.01 10.75 -12.83
N PRO A 24 -5.94 11.48 -13.47
CA PRO A 24 -6.57 12.66 -12.88
C PRO A 24 -7.40 12.25 -11.67
N GLY A 25 -7.10 12.81 -10.50
CA GLY A 25 -7.96 12.69 -9.32
C GLY A 25 -7.32 12.33 -7.99
N HIS A 26 -6.01 12.29 -7.85
CA HIS A 26 -5.40 12.12 -6.53
C HIS A 26 -5.04 13.50 -5.94
N GLU A 27 -5.92 13.98 -5.07
CA GLU A 27 -5.61 15.07 -4.16
C GLU A 27 -4.55 14.57 -3.15
N VAL A 28 -3.31 14.98 -3.36
CA VAL A 28 -2.23 14.80 -2.37
C VAL A 28 -2.53 15.78 -1.25
N VAL A 29 -3.18 15.33 -0.19
CA VAL A 29 -3.29 16.12 1.04
C VAL A 29 -1.91 16.18 1.67
N ASP A 30 -1.31 17.35 1.60
CA ASP A 30 -0.08 17.72 2.30
C ASP A 30 -0.32 17.62 3.81
N ALA A 31 0.08 16.51 4.42
CA ALA A 31 0.04 16.31 5.85
C ALA A 31 1.46 16.32 6.37
N GLY A 32 1.76 17.34 7.16
CA GLY A 32 3.00 17.71 7.81
C GLY A 32 4.06 16.61 7.94
N VAL A 33 5.22 16.86 7.37
CA VAL A 33 6.39 15.98 7.36
C VAL A 33 7.03 16.00 8.75
N ASP A 34 6.62 15.06 9.59
CA ASP A 34 7.38 14.70 10.79
C ASP A 34 8.35 13.59 10.37
N ALA A 35 9.65 13.88 10.44
CA ALA A 35 10.81 12.99 10.26
C ALA A 35 10.53 11.61 9.60
N GLY A 36 10.23 11.58 8.29
CA GLY A 36 10.12 10.33 7.54
C GLY A 36 8.80 9.57 7.68
N ILE A 37 7.80 10.10 8.36
CA ILE A 37 6.46 9.51 8.50
C ILE A 37 5.52 10.20 7.52
N GLU A 38 4.93 9.44 6.62
CA GLU A 38 3.87 9.90 5.72
C GLU A 38 2.51 9.37 6.21
N THR A 39 1.48 10.22 6.20
CA THR A 39 0.10 9.78 6.47
C THR A 39 -0.72 9.90 5.20
N ILE A 40 -1.32 8.79 4.77
CA ILE A 40 -2.10 8.73 3.55
C ILE A 40 -3.54 8.29 3.80
N HIS A 41 -4.45 8.69 2.88
CA HIS A 41 -5.82 8.19 2.88
C HIS A 41 -5.87 6.80 2.22
N ALA A 42 -5.91 5.77 3.05
CA ALA A 42 -5.89 4.38 2.63
C ALA A 42 -6.50 3.48 3.72
N THR A 43 -6.73 2.21 3.38
CA THR A 43 -7.08 1.16 4.35
C THR A 43 -5.99 0.10 4.34
N CYS A 44 -5.59 -0.38 5.49
CA CYS A 44 -4.55 -1.39 5.62
C CYS A 44 -5.04 -2.60 6.40
N VAL A 45 -4.79 -3.79 5.87
CA VAL A 45 -5.07 -5.08 6.52
C VAL A 45 -3.86 -5.99 6.42
N ALA A 46 -3.79 -7.04 7.22
CA ALA A 46 -2.67 -7.97 7.24
C ALA A 46 -3.11 -9.43 7.37
N PHE A 47 -2.52 -10.33 6.60
CA PHE A 47 -2.54 -11.76 6.83
C PHE A 47 -1.28 -12.15 7.63
N GLY A 48 -1.43 -12.28 8.97
CA GLY A 48 -0.27 -12.42 9.85
C GLY A 48 0.63 -11.16 9.78
N ASP A 49 1.84 -11.33 9.28
CA ASP A 49 2.84 -10.27 9.09
C ASP A 49 2.90 -9.72 7.64
N VAL A 50 2.02 -10.18 6.76
CA VAL A 50 1.96 -9.77 5.35
C VAL A 50 0.91 -8.66 5.19
N GLY A 51 1.35 -7.41 5.11
CA GLY A 51 0.48 -6.24 4.98
C GLY A 51 0.08 -5.93 3.55
N ILE A 52 -1.20 -5.55 3.39
CA ILE A 52 -1.80 -5.07 2.14
C ILE A 52 -2.33 -3.67 2.36
N LEU A 53 -1.91 -2.74 1.51
CA LEU A 53 -2.39 -1.36 1.50
C LEU A 53 -3.41 -1.16 0.38
N LEU A 54 -4.66 -0.85 0.73
CA LEU A 54 -5.75 -0.59 -0.19
C LEU A 54 -5.84 0.90 -0.45
N ARG A 55 -5.65 1.34 -1.70
CA ARG A 55 -5.75 2.74 -2.11
C ARG A 55 -6.90 2.93 -3.10
N GLY A 56 -7.38 4.15 -3.19
CA GLY A 56 -8.44 4.55 -4.11
C GLY A 56 -9.23 5.73 -3.56
N PRO A 57 -10.03 6.40 -4.38
CA PRO A 57 -10.81 7.56 -3.97
C PRO A 57 -11.81 7.21 -2.85
N SER A 58 -12.32 8.23 -2.19
CA SER A 58 -13.43 8.03 -1.25
C SER A 58 -14.61 7.36 -1.96
N GLY A 59 -15.16 6.34 -1.33
CA GLY A 59 -16.25 5.58 -1.94
C GLY A 59 -15.84 4.46 -2.89
N ALA A 60 -14.56 4.25 -3.15
CA ALA A 60 -14.08 3.16 -4.00
C ALA A 60 -14.31 1.74 -3.45
N GLY A 61 -14.75 1.59 -2.19
CA GLY A 61 -14.99 0.29 -1.57
C GLY A 61 -13.84 -0.24 -0.73
N LYS A 62 -12.89 0.63 -0.31
CA LYS A 62 -11.74 0.22 0.52
C LYS A 62 -12.17 -0.52 1.80
N SER A 63 -13.03 0.10 2.62
CA SER A 63 -13.48 -0.48 3.89
C SER A 63 -14.34 -1.72 3.69
N ASP A 64 -15.15 -1.78 2.60
CA ASP A 64 -15.92 -2.98 2.24
C ASP A 64 -14.99 -4.15 1.86
N LEU A 65 -13.99 -3.89 1.03
CA LEU A 65 -12.99 -4.90 0.66
C LEU A 65 -12.17 -5.34 1.86
N ALA A 66 -11.80 -4.39 2.75
CA ALA A 66 -11.11 -4.69 4.00
C ALA A 66 -11.93 -5.62 4.90
N LEU A 67 -13.23 -5.37 5.06
CA LEU A 67 -14.12 -6.24 5.82
C LEU A 67 -14.12 -7.67 5.26
N ARG A 68 -14.24 -7.84 3.94
CA ARG A 68 -14.20 -9.16 3.29
C ARG A 68 -12.84 -9.85 3.44
N LEU A 69 -11.73 -9.10 3.42
CA LEU A 69 -10.40 -9.63 3.71
C LEU A 69 -10.29 -10.08 5.18
N ILE A 70 -10.89 -9.33 6.12
CA ILE A 70 -10.94 -9.68 7.54
C ILE A 70 -11.77 -10.97 7.76
N GLU A 71 -12.92 -11.09 7.10
CA GLU A 71 -13.71 -12.34 7.12
C GLU A 71 -12.93 -13.54 6.55
N ALA A 72 -12.03 -13.29 5.59
CA ALA A 72 -11.12 -14.30 5.03
C ALA A 72 -9.86 -14.56 5.88
N GLY A 73 -9.78 -14.01 7.10
CA GLY A 73 -8.71 -14.26 8.07
C GLY A 73 -7.62 -13.19 8.15
N ALA A 74 -7.79 -12.04 7.50
CA ALA A 74 -6.92 -10.90 7.73
C ALA A 74 -7.26 -10.19 9.05
N THR A 75 -6.35 -9.36 9.54
CA THR A 75 -6.56 -8.47 10.70
C THR A 75 -6.49 -7.03 10.24
N LEU A 76 -7.33 -6.16 10.80
CA LEU A 76 -7.27 -4.72 10.54
C LEU A 76 -5.94 -4.14 11.04
N VAL A 77 -5.34 -3.25 10.25
CA VAL A 77 -4.22 -2.41 10.69
C VAL A 77 -4.74 -0.98 10.88
N ALA A 78 -5.27 -0.37 9.82
CA ALA A 78 -5.78 1.00 9.85
C ALA A 78 -6.87 1.19 8.80
N ASP A 79 -7.80 2.11 9.04
CA ASP A 79 -8.78 2.59 8.06
C ASP A 79 -8.76 4.12 8.02
N ASP A 80 -9.11 4.67 6.85
CA ASP A 80 -9.15 6.11 6.52
C ASP A 80 -7.77 6.79 6.53
N ARG A 81 -6.97 6.60 7.56
CA ARG A 81 -5.62 7.17 7.69
C ARG A 81 -4.61 6.10 8.07
N VAL A 82 -3.61 5.94 7.23
CA VAL A 82 -2.50 5.00 7.44
C VAL A 82 -1.21 5.79 7.55
N ARG A 83 -0.49 5.61 8.65
CA ARG A 83 0.87 6.15 8.81
C ARG A 83 1.86 5.17 8.21
N LEU A 84 2.69 5.67 7.30
CA LEU A 84 3.74 4.91 6.63
C LEU A 84 5.10 5.42 7.08
N VAL A 85 6.01 4.51 7.36
CA VAL A 85 7.40 4.79 7.72
C VAL A 85 8.29 3.74 7.09
N VAL A 86 9.49 4.13 6.64
CA VAL A 86 10.52 3.16 6.23
C VAL A 86 11.42 2.89 7.42
N GLU A 87 11.43 1.63 7.88
CA GLU A 87 12.25 1.13 8.98
C GLU A 87 12.96 -0.15 8.52
N ASP A 88 14.26 -0.23 8.74
CA ASP A 88 15.10 -1.39 8.40
C ASP A 88 14.95 -1.85 6.93
N GLY A 89 14.77 -0.89 6.01
CA GLY A 89 14.58 -1.18 4.59
C GLY A 89 13.21 -1.74 4.21
N ALA A 90 12.25 -1.75 5.12
CA ALA A 90 10.86 -2.17 4.89
C ALA A 90 9.89 -1.00 5.08
N LEU A 91 8.86 -0.93 4.24
CA LEU A 91 7.75 0.00 4.43
C LEU A 91 6.79 -0.57 5.49
N ARG A 92 6.63 0.15 6.61
CA ARG A 92 5.72 -0.23 7.69
C ARG A 92 4.50 0.67 7.72
N ALA A 93 3.34 0.05 7.96
CA ALA A 93 2.07 0.75 8.14
C ALA A 93 1.59 0.61 9.58
N SER A 94 1.01 1.69 10.11
CA SER A 94 0.39 1.72 11.44
C SER A 94 -0.81 2.68 11.45
N PRO A 95 -1.78 2.50 12.36
CA PRO A 95 -2.87 3.46 12.54
C PRO A 95 -2.38 4.69 13.32
N PRO A 96 -2.99 5.88 13.13
CA PRO A 96 -2.99 6.91 14.16
C PRO A 96 -3.60 6.35 15.46
N LYS A 97 -3.09 6.76 16.62
CA LYS A 97 -3.51 6.20 17.93
C LYS A 97 -5.02 6.29 18.15
N GLU A 98 -5.61 7.41 17.74
CA GLU A 98 -7.02 7.74 17.91
C GLU A 98 -7.94 6.86 17.03
N LEU A 99 -7.43 6.35 15.92
CA LEU A 99 -8.16 5.55 14.93
C LEU A 99 -7.89 4.04 15.04
N ALA A 100 -7.05 3.62 15.98
CA ALA A 100 -6.67 2.21 16.11
C ALA A 100 -7.89 1.31 16.35
N GLY A 101 -8.06 0.30 15.50
CA GLY A 101 -9.15 -0.66 15.55
C GLY A 101 -10.51 -0.13 15.10
N LEU A 102 -10.59 1.07 14.53
CA LEU A 102 -11.83 1.63 14.00
C LEU A 102 -11.93 1.35 12.50
N LEU A 103 -13.09 0.87 12.07
CA LEU A 103 -13.47 0.66 10.67
C LEU A 103 -14.85 1.28 10.42
N GLU A 104 -14.97 2.18 9.44
CA GLU A 104 -16.25 2.73 9.06
C GLU A 104 -16.96 1.81 8.05
N LEU A 105 -18.15 1.33 8.44
CA LEU A 105 -18.99 0.49 7.61
C LEU A 105 -20.25 1.27 7.21
N ARG A 106 -20.42 1.50 5.91
CA ARG A 106 -21.61 2.20 5.40
C ARG A 106 -22.89 1.46 5.78
N GLY A 107 -23.84 2.19 6.31
CA GLY A 107 -25.12 1.64 6.78
C GLY A 107 -25.10 1.04 8.18
N ILE A 108 -23.91 0.84 8.78
CA ILE A 108 -23.73 0.35 10.15
C ILE A 108 -23.12 1.43 11.04
N GLY A 109 -22.12 2.14 10.54
CA GLY A 109 -21.39 3.18 11.27
C GLY A 109 -19.97 2.75 11.65
N LEU A 110 -19.40 3.47 12.63
CA LEU A 110 -18.06 3.24 13.11
C LEU A 110 -18.01 2.01 14.01
N THR A 111 -17.27 0.99 13.57
CA THR A 111 -17.18 -0.31 14.24
C THR A 111 -15.79 -0.52 14.80
N ARG A 112 -15.67 -1.09 16.00
CA ARG A 112 -14.38 -1.45 16.60
C ARG A 112 -14.06 -2.91 16.36
N LEU A 113 -12.90 -3.17 15.76
CA LEU A 113 -12.40 -4.51 15.46
C LEU A 113 -11.04 -4.76 16.14
N PRO A 114 -10.69 -6.03 16.38
CA PRO A 114 -9.31 -6.40 16.70
C PRO A 114 -8.36 -5.85 15.62
N ASN A 115 -7.23 -5.29 16.05
CA ASN A 115 -6.26 -4.74 15.12
C ASN A 115 -4.82 -5.03 15.55
N VAL A 116 -3.90 -4.96 14.60
CA VAL A 116 -2.46 -4.97 14.86
C VAL A 116 -1.91 -3.54 14.83
N SER A 117 -0.91 -3.29 15.65
CA SER A 117 -0.36 -1.94 15.85
C SER A 117 0.53 -1.48 14.69
N ALA A 118 1.18 -2.41 13.99
CA ALA A 118 1.99 -2.13 12.82
C ALA A 118 2.24 -3.41 12.02
N VAL A 119 2.49 -3.26 10.71
CA VAL A 119 2.80 -4.37 9.81
C VAL A 119 3.72 -3.90 8.67
N SER A 120 4.54 -4.79 8.12
CA SER A 120 5.30 -4.53 6.89
C SER A 120 4.39 -4.67 5.66
N ILE A 121 4.46 -3.70 4.75
CA ILE A 121 3.68 -3.69 3.51
C ILE A 121 4.44 -4.42 2.42
N TYR A 122 3.79 -5.42 1.82
CA TYR A 122 4.30 -6.18 0.68
C TYR A 122 3.52 -5.90 -0.60
N LEU A 123 2.25 -5.52 -0.48
CA LEU A 123 1.36 -5.27 -1.62
C LEU A 123 0.62 -3.95 -1.47
N VAL A 124 0.59 -3.17 -2.53
CA VAL A 124 -0.32 -2.04 -2.70
C VAL A 124 -1.37 -2.43 -3.72
N ALA A 125 -2.64 -2.32 -3.36
CA ALA A 125 -3.77 -2.56 -4.23
C ALA A 125 -4.49 -1.25 -4.54
N ASP A 126 -4.45 -0.82 -5.79
CA ASP A 126 -5.21 0.33 -6.26
C ASP A 126 -6.60 -0.13 -6.70
N LEU A 127 -7.63 0.43 -6.06
CA LEU A 127 -9.02 0.09 -6.35
C LEU A 127 -9.48 0.86 -7.58
N VAL A 128 -9.79 0.12 -8.65
CA VAL A 128 -10.31 0.67 -9.91
C VAL A 128 -11.81 0.39 -10.03
N PRO A 129 -12.62 1.35 -10.55
CA PRO A 129 -14.08 1.26 -10.51
C PRO A 129 -14.64 0.17 -11.44
N SER A 130 -13.99 -0.05 -12.57
CA SER A 130 -14.33 -1.08 -13.57
C SER A 130 -13.18 -1.20 -14.56
N GLY A 131 -13.09 -2.31 -15.22
CA GLY A 131 -12.07 -2.63 -16.21
C GLY A 131 -11.76 -4.11 -16.15
N VAL A 132 -11.20 -4.64 -17.20
CA VAL A 132 -10.59 -5.97 -17.15
C VAL A 132 -9.12 -5.70 -16.79
N PRO A 133 -8.66 -6.05 -15.58
CA PRO A 133 -7.24 -6.00 -15.28
C PRO A 133 -6.47 -6.72 -16.38
N GLU A 134 -5.32 -6.23 -16.76
CA GLU A 134 -4.49 -6.91 -17.74
C GLU A 134 -4.33 -8.39 -17.37
N ARG A 135 -4.44 -9.27 -18.37
CA ARG A 135 -4.39 -10.72 -18.15
C ARG A 135 -3.10 -11.16 -17.47
N LEU A 136 -2.01 -10.47 -17.76
CA LEU A 136 -0.68 -10.66 -17.18
C LEU A 136 -0.09 -9.27 -16.95
N PRO A 137 -0.45 -8.58 -15.84
CA PRO A 137 0.13 -7.28 -15.55
C PRO A 137 1.65 -7.42 -15.44
N GLU A 138 2.37 -6.47 -16.01
CA GLU A 138 3.80 -6.34 -15.75
C GLU A 138 4.00 -6.17 -14.24
N ASN A 139 5.20 -6.56 -13.73
CA ASN A 139 5.54 -6.37 -12.32
C ASN A 139 5.61 -4.86 -12.02
N ASP A 140 4.45 -4.27 -11.77
CA ASP A 140 4.33 -2.87 -11.42
C ASP A 140 4.75 -2.69 -9.96
N ARG A 141 5.73 -1.83 -9.74
CA ARG A 141 6.29 -1.55 -8.41
C ARG A 141 6.21 -0.08 -8.11
N LEU A 142 5.71 0.22 -6.95
CA LEU A 142 5.82 1.56 -6.37
C LEU A 142 7.12 1.68 -5.59
N VAL A 143 7.71 2.88 -5.63
CA VAL A 143 8.90 3.18 -4.83
C VAL A 143 8.49 4.14 -3.72
N TYR A 144 8.58 3.67 -2.48
CA TYR A 144 8.36 4.48 -1.28
C TYR A 144 9.70 4.70 -0.58
N SER A 145 10.21 5.93 -0.63
CA SER A 145 11.50 6.28 0.01
C SER A 145 12.61 5.26 -0.24
N GLY A 146 12.71 4.76 -1.49
CA GLY A 146 13.70 3.75 -1.90
C GLY A 146 13.29 2.30 -1.69
N VAL A 147 12.15 2.03 -1.06
CA VAL A 147 11.61 0.66 -0.90
C VAL A 147 10.68 0.34 -2.06
N HIS A 148 10.94 -0.77 -2.76
CA HIS A 148 10.11 -1.27 -3.86
C HIS A 148 8.99 -2.16 -3.33
N ILE A 149 7.74 -1.76 -3.56
CA ILE A 149 6.54 -2.49 -3.15
C ILE A 149 5.77 -2.93 -4.40
N GLN A 150 5.33 -4.17 -4.44
CA GLN A 150 4.51 -4.67 -5.54
C GLN A 150 3.16 -3.95 -5.57
N ARG A 151 2.70 -3.59 -6.79
CA ARG A 151 1.42 -2.92 -7.02
C ARG A 151 0.53 -3.78 -7.90
N VAL A 152 -0.77 -3.76 -7.63
CA VAL A 152 -1.80 -4.38 -8.47
C VAL A 152 -3.03 -3.48 -8.56
N ASP A 153 -3.69 -3.47 -9.71
CA ASP A 153 -5.01 -2.91 -9.86
C ASP A 153 -6.07 -3.97 -9.55
N ILE A 154 -7.09 -3.63 -8.78
CA ILE A 154 -8.16 -4.54 -8.37
C ILE A 154 -9.53 -3.89 -8.50
N VAL A 155 -10.48 -4.62 -9.08
CA VAL A 155 -11.90 -4.24 -9.04
C VAL A 155 -12.47 -4.74 -7.71
N PRO A 156 -12.81 -3.85 -6.77
CA PRO A 156 -13.07 -4.24 -5.38
C PRO A 156 -14.26 -5.16 -5.20
N PHE A 157 -15.27 -5.04 -6.07
CA PHE A 157 -16.51 -5.82 -5.97
C PHE A 157 -16.53 -7.12 -6.77
N GLU A 158 -15.42 -7.50 -7.39
CA GLU A 158 -15.29 -8.83 -7.96
C GLU A 158 -15.33 -9.91 -6.87
N GLN A 159 -16.03 -11.02 -7.17
CA GLN A 159 -16.13 -12.15 -6.26
C GLN A 159 -14.76 -12.72 -5.85
N THR A 160 -13.80 -12.68 -6.76
CA THR A 160 -12.44 -13.22 -6.56
C THR A 160 -11.46 -12.21 -6.00
N ALA A 161 -11.85 -10.95 -5.76
CA ALA A 161 -10.94 -9.88 -5.32
C ALA A 161 -10.13 -10.27 -4.06
N VAL A 162 -10.80 -10.83 -3.06
CA VAL A 162 -10.17 -11.28 -1.80
C VAL A 162 -9.11 -12.35 -2.05
N ALA A 163 -9.45 -13.38 -2.83
CA ALA A 163 -8.53 -14.48 -3.13
C ALA A 163 -7.33 -13.99 -3.96
N LYS A 164 -7.57 -13.14 -4.96
CA LYS A 164 -6.52 -12.52 -5.79
C LYS A 164 -5.54 -11.71 -4.92
N LEU A 165 -6.05 -10.86 -4.03
CA LEU A 165 -5.21 -10.03 -3.16
C LEU A 165 -4.41 -10.86 -2.16
N ARG A 166 -4.99 -11.91 -1.59
CA ARG A 166 -4.26 -12.78 -0.67
C ARG A 166 -3.11 -13.48 -1.38
N ILE A 167 -3.36 -14.11 -2.54
CA ILE A 167 -2.32 -14.77 -3.34
C ILE A 167 -1.23 -13.78 -3.73
N ALA A 168 -1.59 -12.59 -4.23
CA ALA A 168 -0.63 -11.58 -4.64
C ALA A 168 0.23 -11.07 -3.47
N ALA A 169 -0.35 -10.94 -2.27
CA ALA A 169 0.36 -10.47 -1.09
C ALA A 169 1.38 -11.50 -0.58
N TYR A 170 0.99 -12.78 -0.53
CA TYR A 170 1.93 -13.84 -0.18
C TYR A 170 3.05 -13.97 -1.19
N ASP A 171 2.73 -13.92 -2.49
CA ASP A 171 3.71 -13.91 -3.57
C ASP A 171 4.70 -12.74 -3.45
N ALA A 172 4.19 -11.53 -3.23
CA ALA A 172 5.01 -10.34 -3.03
C ALA A 172 5.93 -10.45 -1.80
N SER A 173 5.53 -11.21 -0.78
CA SER A 173 6.33 -11.51 0.40
C SER A 173 7.33 -12.66 0.22
N GLY A 174 7.36 -13.28 -0.97
CA GLY A 174 8.17 -14.47 -1.25
C GLY A 174 7.65 -15.74 -0.58
N ARG A 175 6.36 -15.78 -0.23
CA ARG A 175 5.73 -16.91 0.47
C ARG A 175 4.60 -17.51 -0.37
N THR A 176 4.27 -18.73 -0.07
CA THR A 176 3.11 -19.44 -0.63
C THR A 176 1.84 -19.12 0.19
N ASP A 177 0.72 -18.89 -0.49
CA ASP A 177 -0.58 -18.72 0.18
C ASP A 177 -0.95 -19.99 0.96
N PRO A 178 -1.12 -19.93 2.28
CA PRO A 178 -1.37 -21.11 3.11
C PRO A 178 -2.74 -21.76 2.87
N VAL A 179 -3.69 -21.04 2.25
CA VAL A 179 -5.04 -21.56 2.01
C VAL A 179 -5.13 -22.30 0.68
N THR A 180 -4.56 -21.72 -0.38
CA THR A 180 -4.65 -22.27 -1.75
C THR A 180 -3.40 -23.04 -2.18
N GLY A 181 -2.29 -22.88 -1.47
CA GLY A 181 -0.99 -23.39 -1.91
C GLY A 181 -0.45 -22.66 -3.15
N ALA A 182 -1.07 -21.55 -3.53
CA ALA A 182 -0.68 -20.82 -4.74
C ALA A 182 0.55 -19.96 -4.51
N CYS A 183 1.44 -19.96 -5.49
CA CYS A 183 2.49 -18.97 -5.71
C CYS A 183 2.45 -18.53 -7.17
N ARG A 184 2.99 -17.36 -7.47
CA ARG A 184 3.07 -16.88 -8.85
C ARG A 184 4.16 -17.68 -9.59
N HIS A 185 3.86 -18.16 -10.79
CA HIS A 185 4.88 -18.66 -11.69
C HIS A 185 5.58 -17.49 -12.40
N ASP A 186 6.89 -17.52 -12.46
CA ASP A 186 7.66 -16.59 -13.28
C ASP A 186 7.29 -16.76 -14.76
N LYS A 187 7.16 -15.63 -15.45
CA LYS A 187 6.78 -15.60 -16.88
C LYS A 187 7.78 -16.35 -17.79
N ASP A 188 9.00 -16.57 -17.29
CA ASP A 188 10.11 -17.18 -18.02
C ASP A 188 10.12 -18.72 -17.95
N SER A 189 9.12 -19.33 -17.30
CA SER A 189 9.03 -20.79 -17.10
C SER A 189 8.04 -21.50 -18.06
N TRP A 190 7.61 -20.85 -19.16
CA TRP A 190 6.77 -21.44 -20.22
C TRP A 190 7.53 -21.58 -21.53
#